data_1c19bbb139417af47538d4e5b1628fcf
#
_entry.id   1c19bbb139417af47538d4e5b1628fcf
#
_cell.length_a   1.000
_cell.length_b   1.000
_cell.length_c   1.000
_cell.angle_alpha   90.00
_cell.angle_beta   90.00
_cell.angle_gamma   90.00
#
_symmetry.space_group_name_H-M   'P 1'
#
loop_
_entity.id
_entity.type
_entity.pdbx_description
1 polymer ?
#
loop_
_entity_poly.entity_id
_entity_poly.type
_entity_poly.pdbx_seq_one_letter_code
_entity_poly.pdbx_strand_id
1 'polypeptide(L)'
;MNTSIRQTYQNLQQLRSEIGNKFPGVCLESGAQYRQQNKLTFEIPLLDDFLKGGLPFGKVTELGMPLGKEGRSLLVTLLAHHQTQAQKPFRVLWISCFPGISIYPPAWFIRGVSEKDTIFTYSEKPIVELKRAIIHSFFNMIILDAPRGFTRDDSLFLSTQAKKNKQVIILVRDFFLSNLKGNIWAQLRLNCWRRPHKHEFVIRVVRGLPSGEIRLKESLICSS
;
A
#
# COMPACT_ATOMS: atom_id res chain seq x y z
N MET A 1 12.94 -38.09 -3.14
CA MET A 1 13.35 -36.72 -2.80
C MET A 1 14.87 -36.67 -2.88
N ASN A 2 15.42 -35.91 -3.85
CA ASN A 2 16.82 -35.95 -4.26
C ASN A 2 17.77 -35.56 -3.10
N THR A 3 18.82 -36.34 -2.89
CA THR A 3 19.86 -36.13 -1.85
C THR A 3 20.49 -34.72 -1.93
N SER A 4 20.64 -34.19 -3.12
CA SER A 4 21.13 -32.82 -3.42
C SER A 4 20.25 -31.71 -2.82
N ILE A 5 18.93 -31.86 -2.85
CA ILE A 5 17.98 -30.88 -2.30
C ILE A 5 18.03 -30.88 -0.77
N ARG A 6 18.18 -32.03 -0.13
CA ARG A 6 18.34 -32.15 1.34
C ARG A 6 19.64 -31.48 1.81
N GLN A 7 20.72 -31.67 1.08
CA GLN A 7 22.00 -31.06 1.42
C GLN A 7 22.00 -29.54 1.28
N THR A 8 21.32 -29.01 0.27
CA THR A 8 21.14 -27.58 0.09
C THR A 8 20.29 -26.97 1.21
N TYR A 9 19.23 -27.66 1.67
CA TYR A 9 18.41 -27.22 2.80
C TYR A 9 19.17 -27.20 4.13
N GLN A 10 20.00 -28.20 4.40
CA GLN A 10 20.83 -28.27 5.60
C GLN A 10 21.87 -27.14 5.63
N ASN A 11 22.54 -26.87 4.51
CA ASN A 11 23.50 -25.78 4.37
C ASN A 11 22.85 -24.39 4.57
N LEU A 12 21.61 -24.18 4.08
CA LEU A 12 20.87 -22.96 4.32
C LEU A 12 20.46 -22.76 5.79
N GLN A 13 20.09 -23.83 6.48
CA GLN A 13 19.76 -23.75 7.92
C GLN A 13 21.01 -23.46 8.76
N GLN A 14 22.14 -24.08 8.42
CA GLN A 14 23.41 -23.81 9.09
C GLN A 14 23.86 -22.36 8.86
N LEU A 15 23.79 -21.85 7.63
CA LEU A 15 24.09 -20.46 7.31
C LEU A 15 23.19 -19.47 8.07
N ARG A 16 21.91 -19.79 8.23
CA ARG A 16 20.96 -19.00 9.04
C ARG A 16 21.38 -18.94 10.50
N SER A 17 21.77 -20.07 11.08
CA SER A 17 22.25 -20.14 12.45
C SER A 17 23.53 -19.32 12.66
N GLU A 18 24.48 -19.43 11.73
CA GLU A 18 25.74 -18.68 11.78
C GLU A 18 25.53 -17.17 11.66
N ILE A 19 24.65 -16.73 10.77
CA ILE A 19 24.32 -15.30 10.62
C ILE A 19 23.56 -14.79 11.86
N GLY A 20 22.61 -15.54 12.40
CA GLY A 20 21.89 -15.19 13.62
C GLY A 20 22.80 -15.04 14.83
N ASN A 21 23.82 -15.89 14.94
CA ASN A 21 24.80 -15.83 16.01
C ASN A 21 25.81 -14.67 15.85
N LYS A 22 26.22 -14.35 14.62
CA LYS A 22 27.13 -13.22 14.32
C LYS A 22 26.46 -11.84 14.41
N PHE A 23 25.16 -11.78 14.16
CA PHE A 23 24.41 -10.52 14.11
C PHE A 23 23.14 -10.65 14.95
N PRO A 24 23.22 -10.64 16.29
CA PRO A 24 22.06 -10.68 17.16
C PRO A 24 21.15 -9.48 16.88
N GLY A 25 19.90 -9.75 16.47
CA GLY A 25 18.92 -8.73 16.05
C GLY A 25 18.59 -8.75 14.56
N VAL A 26 19.29 -9.54 13.75
CA VAL A 26 18.87 -9.80 12.36
C VAL A 26 17.84 -10.92 12.34
N CYS A 27 16.59 -10.57 12.06
CA CYS A 27 15.54 -11.57 11.87
C CYS A 27 15.69 -12.25 10.50
N LEU A 28 16.14 -13.51 10.50
CA LEU A 28 16.31 -14.31 9.29
C LEU A 28 15.06 -15.16 9.05
N GLU A 29 14.03 -14.54 8.49
CA GLU A 29 12.82 -15.25 8.07
C GLU A 29 13.02 -15.96 6.72
N SER A 30 12.33 -17.09 6.51
CA SER A 30 12.31 -17.69 5.17
C SER A 30 11.66 -16.74 4.17
N GLY A 31 12.15 -16.71 2.93
CA GLY A 31 11.58 -15.81 1.93
C GLY A 31 10.07 -15.97 1.70
N ALA A 32 9.50 -17.13 2.01
CA ALA A 32 8.06 -17.38 1.99
C ALA A 32 7.36 -16.75 3.20
N GLN A 33 7.89 -16.94 4.42
CA GLN A 33 7.38 -16.31 5.64
C GLN A 33 7.51 -14.79 5.61
N TYR A 34 8.67 -14.29 5.14
CA TYR A 34 8.88 -12.86 4.93
C TYR A 34 7.87 -12.26 3.93
N ARG A 35 7.51 -13.01 2.88
CA ARG A 35 6.51 -12.56 1.90
C ARG A 35 5.09 -12.48 2.44
N GLN A 36 4.70 -13.37 3.36
CA GLN A 36 3.35 -13.39 3.94
C GLN A 36 3.18 -12.39 5.09
N GLN A 37 4.17 -12.22 5.96
CA GLN A 37 4.08 -11.38 7.16
C GLN A 37 4.19 -9.87 6.89
N ASN A 38 4.62 -9.47 5.69
CA ASN A 38 4.91 -8.06 5.37
C ASN A 38 3.95 -7.46 4.34
N LYS A 39 2.68 -7.87 4.36
CA LYS A 39 1.67 -7.32 3.46
C LYS A 39 0.42 -6.89 4.21
N LEU A 40 -0.17 -5.80 3.76
CA LEU A 40 -1.43 -5.27 4.25
C LEU A 40 -2.55 -5.83 3.37
N THR A 41 -3.35 -6.73 3.90
CA THR A 41 -4.46 -7.39 3.22
C THR A 41 -5.66 -6.46 3.04
N PHE A 42 -6.47 -6.70 2.03
CA PHE A 42 -7.76 -6.00 1.88
C PHE A 42 -8.91 -6.74 2.58
N GLU A 43 -8.63 -7.96 3.07
CA GLU A 43 -9.64 -8.90 3.60
C GLU A 43 -10.76 -9.20 2.59
N ILE A 44 -10.41 -9.12 1.34
CA ILE A 44 -11.20 -9.56 0.20
C ILE A 44 -10.41 -10.70 -0.43
N PRO A 45 -10.75 -11.98 -0.16
CA PRO A 45 -9.91 -13.13 -0.53
C PRO A 45 -9.49 -13.13 -2.00
N LEU A 46 -10.42 -12.85 -2.91
CA LEU A 46 -10.12 -12.78 -4.35
C LEU A 46 -9.09 -11.70 -4.70
N LEU A 47 -9.14 -10.55 -4.02
CA LEU A 47 -8.21 -9.45 -4.23
C LEU A 47 -6.84 -9.76 -3.62
N ASP A 48 -6.85 -10.31 -2.42
CA ASP A 48 -5.62 -10.65 -1.72
C ASP A 48 -4.86 -11.77 -2.44
N ASP A 49 -5.56 -12.78 -2.96
CA ASP A 49 -4.96 -13.81 -3.82
C ASP A 49 -4.38 -13.22 -5.11
N PHE A 50 -5.12 -12.33 -5.77
CA PHE A 50 -4.68 -11.64 -6.96
C PHE A 50 -3.42 -10.80 -6.71
N LEU A 51 -3.35 -10.09 -5.56
CA LEU A 51 -2.23 -9.28 -5.13
C LEU A 51 -1.14 -10.09 -4.39
N LYS A 52 -1.29 -11.41 -4.34
CA LYS A 52 -0.35 -12.30 -3.61
C LYS A 52 -0.20 -11.92 -2.13
N GLY A 53 -1.32 -11.55 -1.49
CA GLY A 53 -1.43 -11.23 -0.06
C GLY A 53 -1.57 -9.73 0.28
N GLY A 54 -1.82 -8.85 -0.70
CA GLY A 54 -2.11 -7.42 -0.45
C GLY A 54 -0.96 -6.46 -0.73
N LEU A 55 -0.98 -5.28 -0.09
CA LEU A 55 0.00 -4.21 -0.27
C LEU A 55 1.28 -4.46 0.54
N PRO A 56 2.47 -4.26 -0.03
CA PRO A 56 3.73 -4.53 0.66
C PRO A 56 4.06 -3.45 1.70
N PHE A 57 4.37 -3.85 2.94
CA PHE A 57 4.97 -2.96 3.94
C PHE A 57 6.40 -2.57 3.57
N GLY A 58 6.82 -1.39 4.02
CA GLY A 58 8.15 -0.87 3.75
C GLY A 58 8.39 -0.51 2.29
N LYS A 59 7.31 -0.31 1.53
CA LYS A 59 7.38 -0.03 0.09
C LYS A 59 6.39 1.05 -0.31
N VAL A 60 6.64 1.62 -1.49
CA VAL A 60 5.71 2.55 -2.15
C VAL A 60 4.83 1.78 -3.12
N THR A 61 3.53 1.96 -2.98
CA THR A 61 2.51 1.50 -3.94
C THR A 61 1.93 2.72 -4.66
N GLU A 62 1.80 2.65 -5.98
CA GLU A 62 1.19 3.70 -6.77
C GLU A 62 -0.13 3.23 -7.37
N LEU A 63 -1.19 4.03 -7.16
CA LEU A 63 -2.54 3.71 -7.57
C LEU A 63 -3.04 4.77 -8.56
N GLY A 64 -3.35 4.36 -9.78
CA GLY A 64 -4.03 5.18 -10.77
C GLY A 64 -5.54 5.16 -10.50
N MET A 65 -6.06 6.25 -9.97
CA MET A 65 -7.45 6.43 -9.59
C MET A 65 -7.99 7.76 -10.15
N PRO A 66 -8.32 7.82 -11.46
CA PRO A 66 -8.82 9.04 -12.06
C PRO A 66 -10.02 9.60 -11.30
N LEU A 67 -10.12 10.93 -11.27
CA LEU A 67 -11.26 11.62 -10.67
C LEU A 67 -12.58 11.19 -11.33
N GLY A 68 -13.65 11.11 -10.54
CA GLY A 68 -14.96 10.65 -11.02
C GLY A 68 -15.06 9.16 -11.30
N LYS A 69 -14.01 8.37 -11.02
CA LYS A 69 -14.00 6.90 -11.17
C LYS A 69 -14.06 6.15 -9.84
N GLU A 70 -14.25 6.84 -8.74
CA GLU A 70 -14.46 6.32 -7.37
C GLU A 70 -13.41 5.31 -6.87
N GLY A 71 -12.21 5.30 -7.45
CA GLY A 71 -11.14 4.38 -7.07
C GLY A 71 -10.76 4.47 -5.59
N ARG A 72 -10.91 5.65 -4.98
CA ARG A 72 -10.57 5.91 -3.58
C ARG A 72 -11.39 5.09 -2.57
N SER A 73 -12.58 4.60 -2.98
CA SER A 73 -13.38 3.69 -2.16
C SER A 73 -12.62 2.44 -1.72
N LEU A 74 -11.71 1.94 -2.56
CA LEU A 74 -10.85 0.81 -2.22
C LEU A 74 -9.97 1.10 -0.99
N LEU A 75 -9.43 2.32 -0.89
CA LEU A 75 -8.61 2.72 0.25
C LEU A 75 -9.45 2.91 1.51
N VAL A 76 -10.65 3.47 1.37
CA VAL A 76 -11.59 3.60 2.50
C VAL A 76 -11.90 2.23 3.10
N THR A 77 -12.21 1.23 2.28
CA THR A 77 -12.46 -0.15 2.73
C THR A 77 -11.24 -0.75 3.43
N LEU A 78 -10.04 -0.56 2.86
CA LEU A 78 -8.79 -1.02 3.47
C LEU A 78 -8.58 -0.39 4.87
N LEU A 79 -8.78 0.92 4.99
CA LEU A 79 -8.59 1.64 6.25
C LEU A 79 -9.60 1.19 7.31
N ALA A 80 -10.89 1.16 6.96
CA ALA A 80 -11.97 0.76 7.86
C ALA A 80 -11.70 -0.63 8.44
N HIS A 81 -11.29 -1.59 7.59
CA HIS A 81 -10.98 -2.94 8.04
C HIS A 81 -9.83 -2.96 9.06
N HIS A 82 -8.67 -2.37 8.73
CA HIS A 82 -7.50 -2.44 9.60
C HIS A 82 -7.64 -1.61 10.88
N GLN A 83 -8.41 -0.54 10.85
CA GLN A 83 -8.65 0.28 12.05
C GLN A 83 -9.66 -0.34 13.01
N THR A 84 -10.60 -1.14 12.49
CA THR A 84 -11.60 -1.83 13.33
C THR A 84 -11.03 -3.08 14.01
N GLN A 85 -10.16 -3.83 13.32
CA GLN A 85 -9.69 -5.14 13.80
C GLN A 85 -8.33 -5.08 14.50
N ALA A 86 -7.61 -3.99 14.44
CA ALA A 86 -6.27 -3.91 14.96
C ALA A 86 -6.22 -3.93 16.49
N GLN A 87 -5.45 -4.84 17.07
CA GLN A 87 -5.10 -4.82 18.50
C GLN A 87 -4.29 -3.57 18.90
N LYS A 88 -3.61 -2.95 17.94
CA LYS A 88 -2.87 -1.69 18.09
C LYS A 88 -3.41 -0.66 17.13
N PRO A 89 -3.42 0.65 17.49
CA PRO A 89 -3.91 1.69 16.60
C PRO A 89 -3.23 1.65 15.22
N PHE A 90 -4.02 1.54 14.15
CA PHE A 90 -3.52 1.63 12.78
C PHE A 90 -3.65 3.07 12.30
N ARG A 91 -2.59 3.85 12.48
CA ARG A 91 -2.57 5.30 12.25
C ARG A 91 -2.26 5.64 10.80
N VAL A 92 -3.05 6.55 10.25
CA VAL A 92 -3.00 6.95 8.84
C VAL A 92 -2.84 8.46 8.72
N LEU A 93 -1.95 8.89 7.85
CA LEU A 93 -1.84 10.27 7.40
C LEU A 93 -2.31 10.34 5.94
N TRP A 94 -3.42 11.02 5.69
CA TRP A 94 -3.91 11.27 4.35
C TRP A 94 -3.66 12.72 3.96
N ILE A 95 -2.84 12.91 2.94
CA ILE A 95 -2.45 14.23 2.45
C ILE A 95 -3.12 14.47 1.10
N SER A 96 -4.10 15.36 1.04
CA SER A 96 -4.63 15.86 -0.21
C SER A 96 -3.63 16.83 -0.83
N CYS A 97 -3.22 16.59 -2.07
CA CYS A 97 -2.18 17.39 -2.72
C CYS A 97 -2.71 18.24 -3.89
N PHE A 98 -3.99 18.17 -4.18
CA PHE A 98 -4.60 18.88 -5.29
C PHE A 98 -5.66 19.87 -4.80
N PRO A 99 -5.55 21.17 -5.15
CA PRO A 99 -6.58 22.15 -4.83
C PRO A 99 -7.89 21.76 -5.56
N GLY A 100 -9.00 21.79 -4.84
CA GLY A 100 -10.31 21.41 -5.35
C GLY A 100 -10.70 19.93 -5.18
N ILE A 101 -9.81 19.07 -4.70
CA ILE A 101 -10.23 17.77 -4.18
C ILE A 101 -10.43 17.91 -2.67
N SER A 102 -11.67 18.10 -2.29
CA SER A 102 -12.06 18.09 -0.88
C SER A 102 -12.41 16.67 -0.47
N ILE A 103 -11.67 16.12 0.48
CA ILE A 103 -12.11 14.92 1.19
C ILE A 103 -13.18 15.36 2.17
N TYR A 104 -14.29 14.60 2.23
CA TYR A 104 -15.32 14.77 3.23
C TYR A 104 -15.20 13.68 4.29
N PRO A 105 -14.39 13.88 5.34
CA PRO A 105 -14.09 12.86 6.34
C PRO A 105 -15.32 12.20 6.98
N PRO A 106 -16.42 12.93 7.28
CA PRO A 106 -17.60 12.31 7.87
C PRO A 106 -18.18 11.15 7.05
N ALA A 107 -18.16 11.23 5.70
CA ALA A 107 -18.61 10.13 4.85
C ALA A 107 -17.71 8.89 4.96
N TRP A 108 -16.47 9.05 5.37
CA TRP A 108 -15.53 7.95 5.57
C TRP A 108 -15.66 7.34 6.95
N PHE A 109 -15.93 8.18 7.96
CA PHE A 109 -16.20 7.71 9.32
C PHE A 109 -17.46 6.84 9.39
N ILE A 110 -18.51 7.22 8.65
CA ILE A 110 -19.73 6.38 8.50
C ILE A 110 -19.39 5.01 7.92
N ARG A 111 -18.36 4.92 7.06
CA ARG A 111 -17.88 3.68 6.45
C ARG A 111 -16.85 2.93 7.31
N GLY A 112 -16.67 3.30 8.56
CA GLY A 112 -15.83 2.60 9.54
C GLY A 112 -14.38 3.09 9.62
N VAL A 113 -13.99 4.16 8.92
CA VAL A 113 -12.67 4.77 9.10
C VAL A 113 -12.62 5.45 10.47
N SER A 114 -11.59 5.18 11.25
CA SER A 114 -11.44 5.73 12.61
C SER A 114 -11.03 7.20 12.57
N GLU A 115 -11.86 8.05 13.17
CA GLU A 115 -11.55 9.48 13.35
C GLU A 115 -10.29 9.69 14.20
N LYS A 116 -10.08 8.84 15.21
CA LYS A 116 -8.94 8.94 16.15
C LYS A 116 -7.60 8.55 15.50
N ASP A 117 -7.66 7.65 14.52
CA ASP A 117 -6.47 7.07 13.93
C ASP A 117 -6.18 7.59 12.52
N THR A 118 -6.98 8.53 12.00
CA THR A 118 -6.77 9.12 10.67
C THR A 118 -6.64 10.63 10.75
N ILE A 119 -5.50 11.14 10.28
CA ILE A 119 -5.27 12.56 10.13
C ILE A 119 -5.41 12.93 8.65
N PHE A 120 -6.35 13.82 8.36
CA PHE A 120 -6.50 14.43 7.04
C PHE A 120 -5.85 15.80 7.02
N THR A 121 -5.05 16.06 6.01
CA THR A 121 -4.40 17.36 5.82
C THR A 121 -4.28 17.70 4.34
N TYR A 122 -3.98 18.95 4.05
CA TYR A 122 -3.74 19.45 2.71
C TYR A 122 -2.32 20.01 2.58
N SER A 123 -1.65 19.69 1.47
CA SER A 123 -0.37 20.29 1.11
C SER A 123 -0.10 20.12 -0.38
N GLU A 124 0.20 21.18 -1.08
CA GLU A 124 0.60 21.11 -2.50
C GLU A 124 2.02 20.58 -2.66
N LYS A 125 2.86 20.78 -1.65
CA LYS A 125 4.27 20.35 -1.62
C LYS A 125 4.56 19.45 -0.41
N PRO A 126 3.91 18.28 -0.30
CA PRO A 126 3.92 17.47 0.92
C PRO A 126 5.32 17.04 1.37
N ILE A 127 6.24 16.82 0.43
CA ILE A 127 7.61 16.40 0.75
C ILE A 127 8.41 17.51 1.42
N VAL A 128 8.10 18.77 1.14
CA VAL A 128 8.75 19.94 1.75
C VAL A 128 8.05 20.30 3.06
N GLU A 129 6.74 20.53 2.99
CA GLU A 129 5.95 21.11 4.09
C GLU A 129 5.69 20.11 5.22
N LEU A 130 5.46 18.84 4.89
CA LEU A 130 5.14 17.77 5.83
C LEU A 130 6.28 16.76 6.02
N LYS A 131 7.51 17.13 5.65
CA LYS A 131 8.68 16.25 5.71
C LYS A 131 8.85 15.61 7.08
N ARG A 132 8.68 16.37 8.17
CA ARG A 132 8.82 15.86 9.53
C ARG A 132 7.78 14.79 9.85
N ALA A 133 6.53 14.97 9.44
CA ALA A 133 5.47 13.99 9.62
C ALA A 133 5.73 12.71 8.83
N ILE A 134 6.24 12.84 7.60
CA ILE A 134 6.56 11.68 6.73
C ILE A 134 7.75 10.88 7.28
N ILE A 135 8.74 11.55 7.85
CA ILE A 135 9.93 10.89 8.44
C ILE A 135 9.57 10.15 9.74
N HIS A 136 8.56 10.62 10.46
CA HIS A 136 8.21 10.07 11.76
C HIS A 136 7.53 8.69 11.63
N SER A 137 7.95 7.73 12.46
CA SER A 137 7.41 6.36 12.46
C SER A 137 6.03 6.22 13.13
N PHE A 138 5.36 7.33 13.44
CA PHE A 138 4.07 7.35 14.10
C PHE A 138 2.93 6.75 13.25
N PHE A 139 3.00 6.93 11.93
CA PHE A 139 1.99 6.46 11.01
C PHE A 139 2.34 5.09 10.44
N ASN A 140 1.36 4.19 10.41
CA ASN A 140 1.50 2.89 9.75
C ASN A 140 1.37 3.03 8.22
N MET A 141 0.54 3.99 7.79
CA MET A 141 0.30 4.30 6.39
C MET A 141 0.32 5.80 6.13
N ILE A 142 0.90 6.18 5.01
CA ILE A 142 0.87 7.56 4.50
C ILE A 142 0.32 7.52 3.07
N ILE A 143 -0.70 8.33 2.81
CA ILE A 143 -1.34 8.45 1.50
C ILE A 143 -1.12 9.86 0.99
N LEU A 144 -0.50 9.99 -0.17
CA LEU A 144 -0.38 11.23 -0.92
C LEU A 144 -1.39 11.19 -2.07
N ASP A 145 -2.45 11.98 -1.96
CA ASP A 145 -3.56 11.96 -2.91
C ASP A 145 -3.40 13.06 -3.96
N ALA A 146 -3.19 12.65 -5.20
CA ALA A 146 -2.99 13.46 -6.40
C ALA A 146 -1.80 14.46 -6.30
N PRO A 147 -0.60 14.03 -5.86
CA PRO A 147 0.57 14.92 -5.79
C PRO A 147 0.99 15.34 -7.19
N ARG A 148 1.16 16.66 -7.37
CA ARG A 148 1.64 17.30 -8.61
C ARG A 148 3.13 17.61 -8.52
N GLY A 149 3.78 17.73 -9.68
CA GLY A 149 5.20 18.07 -9.73
C GLY A 149 6.13 17.11 -9.02
N PHE A 150 5.71 15.86 -8.84
CA PHE A 150 6.41 14.83 -8.09
C PHE A 150 7.68 14.38 -8.82
N THR A 151 8.84 14.63 -8.22
CA THR A 151 10.15 14.41 -8.82
C THR A 151 10.67 12.99 -8.57
N ARG A 152 11.80 12.67 -9.21
CA ARG A 152 12.54 11.43 -8.95
C ARG A 152 13.07 11.40 -7.52
N ASP A 153 13.55 12.52 -7.00
CA ASP A 153 14.12 12.62 -5.66
C ASP A 153 13.04 12.45 -4.58
N ASP A 154 11.84 13.01 -4.81
CA ASP A 154 10.68 12.78 -3.95
C ASP A 154 10.31 11.29 -3.89
N SER A 155 10.36 10.62 -5.04
CA SER A 155 10.10 9.18 -5.14
C SER A 155 11.11 8.35 -4.38
N LEU A 156 12.40 8.69 -4.51
CA LEU A 156 13.49 8.02 -3.80
C LEU A 156 13.39 8.27 -2.28
N PHE A 157 13.11 9.51 -1.89
CA PHE A 157 12.88 9.88 -0.49
C PHE A 157 11.78 9.03 0.13
N LEU A 158 10.59 8.96 -0.49
CA LEU A 158 9.47 8.16 0.03
C LEU A 158 9.80 6.67 0.09
N SER A 159 10.47 6.14 -0.94
CA SER A 159 10.90 4.73 -0.93
C SER A 159 11.84 4.41 0.23
N THR A 160 12.77 5.34 0.52
CA THR A 160 13.70 5.22 1.65
C THR A 160 12.96 5.29 2.99
N GLN A 161 12.01 6.22 3.14
CA GLN A 161 11.23 6.35 4.38
C GLN A 161 10.31 5.15 4.61
N ALA A 162 9.62 4.68 3.57
CA ALA A 162 8.80 3.48 3.65
C ALA A 162 9.60 2.30 4.21
N LYS A 163 10.79 2.05 3.65
CA LYS A 163 11.67 0.95 4.06
C LYS A 163 12.17 1.14 5.51
N LYS A 164 12.64 2.35 5.85
CA LYS A 164 13.19 2.66 7.18
C LYS A 164 12.16 2.47 8.29
N ASN A 165 10.95 2.96 8.08
CA ASN A 165 9.89 2.96 9.09
C ASN A 165 8.96 1.74 8.99
N LYS A 166 9.16 0.85 8.01
CA LYS A 166 8.25 -0.26 7.70
C LYS A 166 6.81 0.20 7.46
N GLN A 167 6.64 1.39 6.87
CA GLN A 167 5.34 2.00 6.57
C GLN A 167 4.83 1.57 5.19
N VAL A 168 3.53 1.59 5.00
CA VAL A 168 2.91 1.54 3.67
C VAL A 168 2.79 2.98 3.16
N ILE A 169 3.44 3.30 2.04
CA ILE A 169 3.26 4.61 1.40
C ILE A 169 2.50 4.42 0.10
N ILE A 170 1.39 5.14 -0.04
CA ILE A 170 0.52 5.08 -1.21
C ILE A 170 0.56 6.42 -1.93
N LEU A 171 0.85 6.37 -3.23
CA LEU A 171 0.69 7.50 -4.15
C LEU A 171 -0.56 7.28 -4.96
N VAL A 172 -1.58 8.08 -4.74
CA VAL A 172 -2.80 8.08 -5.57
C VAL A 172 -2.61 9.08 -6.71
N ARG A 173 -2.80 8.63 -7.95
CA ARG A 173 -2.75 9.50 -9.14
C ARG A 173 -4.15 9.73 -9.66
N ASP A 174 -4.41 10.94 -10.12
CA ASP A 174 -5.66 11.37 -10.74
C ASP A 174 -5.79 10.96 -12.22
N PHE A 175 -4.94 10.03 -12.65
CA PHE A 175 -4.92 9.47 -14.01
C PHE A 175 -4.62 7.97 -13.99
N PHE A 176 -4.86 7.29 -15.10
CA PHE A 176 -4.43 5.91 -15.26
C PHE A 176 -2.92 5.81 -15.49
N LEU A 177 -2.31 4.90 -14.76
CA LEU A 177 -0.89 4.57 -14.91
C LEU A 177 -0.65 3.74 -16.17
N SER A 178 0.56 3.85 -16.71
CA SER A 178 1.06 3.00 -17.80
C SER A 178 2.50 2.60 -17.52
N ASN A 179 3.09 1.76 -18.37
CA ASN A 179 4.50 1.39 -18.24
C ASN A 179 5.44 2.61 -18.31
N LEU A 180 5.06 3.62 -19.10
CA LEU A 180 5.87 4.84 -19.31
C LEU A 180 5.51 5.95 -18.31
N LYS A 181 4.27 5.95 -17.77
CA LYS A 181 3.76 7.02 -16.90
C LYS A 181 3.51 6.50 -15.50
N GLY A 182 4.29 6.98 -14.54
CA GLY A 182 4.19 6.64 -13.11
C GLY A 182 5.54 6.64 -12.41
N ASN A 183 5.52 6.34 -11.12
CA ASN A 183 6.71 6.34 -10.27
C ASN A 183 7.56 5.08 -10.50
N ILE A 184 8.80 5.24 -10.96
CA ILE A 184 9.74 4.14 -11.22
C ILE A 184 10.16 3.40 -9.95
N TRP A 185 10.08 4.05 -8.77
CA TRP A 185 10.44 3.48 -7.47
C TRP A 185 9.26 2.78 -6.78
N ALA A 186 8.04 2.90 -7.31
CA ALA A 186 6.91 2.14 -6.79
C ALA A 186 7.09 0.65 -7.10
N GLN A 187 7.03 -0.17 -6.06
CA GLN A 187 7.16 -1.62 -6.21
C GLN A 187 5.91 -2.23 -6.83
N LEU A 188 4.74 -1.74 -6.46
CA LEU A 188 3.45 -2.16 -6.99
C LEU A 188 2.76 -0.96 -7.63
N ARG A 189 2.22 -1.16 -8.84
CA ARG A 189 1.48 -0.14 -9.56
C ARG A 189 0.18 -0.75 -10.07
N LEU A 190 -0.94 -0.16 -9.67
CA LEU A 190 -2.29 -0.63 -9.99
C LEU A 190 -3.11 0.52 -10.57
N ASN A 191 -4.01 0.20 -11.49
CA ASN A 191 -5.12 1.07 -11.86
C ASN A 191 -6.39 0.55 -11.21
N CYS A 192 -7.17 1.45 -10.58
CA CYS A 192 -8.36 1.10 -9.83
C CYS A 192 -9.50 2.04 -10.23
N TRP A 193 -10.65 1.49 -10.62
CA TRP A 193 -11.82 2.28 -11.00
C TRP A 193 -13.11 1.49 -10.85
N ARG A 194 -14.21 2.21 -10.65
CA ARG A 194 -15.57 1.67 -10.64
C ARG A 194 -16.18 1.67 -12.04
N ARG A 195 -16.98 0.66 -12.33
CA ARG A 195 -17.86 0.54 -13.49
C ARG A 195 -19.33 0.52 -13.04
N PRO A 196 -19.98 1.69 -12.86
CA PRO A 196 -21.31 1.78 -12.27
C PRO A 196 -22.36 0.92 -13.00
N HIS A 197 -22.36 0.95 -14.32
CA HIS A 197 -23.33 0.19 -15.14
C HIS A 197 -23.21 -1.33 -15.01
N LYS A 198 -22.09 -1.84 -14.48
CA LYS A 198 -21.84 -3.27 -14.28
C LYS A 198 -21.81 -3.65 -12.81
N HIS A 199 -21.97 -2.69 -11.91
CA HIS A 199 -21.79 -2.88 -10.47
C HIS A 199 -20.47 -3.56 -10.13
N GLU A 200 -19.40 -3.19 -10.86
CA GLU A 200 -18.08 -3.77 -10.74
C GLU A 200 -17.05 -2.74 -10.30
N PHE A 201 -16.12 -3.18 -9.48
CA PHE A 201 -14.88 -2.48 -9.20
C PHE A 201 -13.72 -3.23 -9.88
N VAL A 202 -12.92 -2.52 -10.65
CA VAL A 202 -11.86 -3.11 -11.47
C VAL A 202 -10.50 -2.71 -10.96
N ILE A 203 -9.61 -3.68 -10.82
CA ILE A 203 -8.21 -3.47 -10.44
C ILE A 203 -7.35 -4.15 -11.49
N ARG A 204 -6.45 -3.37 -12.09
CA ARG A 204 -5.50 -3.84 -13.11
C ARG A 204 -4.06 -3.62 -12.66
N VAL A 205 -3.26 -4.67 -12.74
CA VAL A 205 -1.81 -4.58 -12.50
C VAL A 205 -1.13 -3.89 -13.66
N VAL A 206 -0.34 -2.86 -13.34
CA VAL A 206 0.55 -2.17 -14.30
C VAL A 206 1.99 -2.64 -14.11
N ARG A 207 2.41 -2.87 -12.84
CA ARG A 207 3.77 -3.31 -12.52
C ARG A 207 3.83 -3.97 -11.13
N GLY A 208 4.83 -4.82 -10.94
CA GLY A 208 5.16 -5.41 -9.62
C GLY A 208 4.59 -6.81 -9.40
N LEU A 209 3.61 -7.20 -10.19
CA LEU A 209 3.00 -8.53 -10.25
C LEU A 209 2.81 -8.92 -11.72
N PRO A 210 2.52 -10.19 -12.03
CA PRO A 210 2.10 -10.58 -13.39
C PRO A 210 0.95 -9.70 -13.88
N SER A 211 0.99 -9.33 -15.15
CA SER A 211 -0.08 -8.51 -15.76
C SER A 211 -1.41 -9.22 -15.65
N GLY A 212 -2.44 -8.50 -15.23
CA GLY A 212 -3.79 -9.05 -15.07
C GLY A 212 -4.79 -7.99 -14.62
N GLU A 213 -6.04 -8.36 -14.66
CA GLU A 213 -7.17 -7.56 -14.22
C GLU A 213 -8.10 -8.43 -13.39
N ILE A 214 -8.55 -7.93 -12.25
CA ILE A 214 -9.60 -8.55 -11.47
C ILE A 214 -10.82 -7.63 -11.43
N ARG A 215 -12.00 -8.23 -11.42
CA ARG A 215 -13.29 -7.56 -11.30
C ARG A 215 -13.99 -8.06 -10.05
N LEU A 216 -14.29 -7.15 -9.16
CA LEU A 216 -14.96 -7.41 -7.90
C LEU A 216 -16.38 -6.85 -7.96
N LYS A 217 -17.32 -7.49 -7.27
CA LYS A 217 -18.63 -6.89 -7.06
C LYS A 217 -18.46 -5.58 -6.30
N GLU A 218 -19.14 -4.55 -6.72
CA GLU A 218 -19.12 -3.23 -6.09
C GLU A 218 -19.45 -3.29 -4.60
N SER A 219 -20.37 -4.14 -4.18
CA SER A 219 -20.75 -4.34 -2.79
C SER A 219 -19.60 -4.76 -1.86
N LEU A 220 -18.53 -5.34 -2.39
CA LEU A 220 -17.33 -5.68 -1.60
C LEU A 220 -16.44 -4.47 -1.27
N ILE A 221 -16.59 -3.40 -2.04
CA ILE A 221 -15.76 -2.19 -1.90
C ILE A 221 -16.59 -0.99 -1.40
N CYS A 222 -17.85 -0.93 -1.79
CA CYS A 222 -18.74 0.18 -1.52
C CYS A 222 -19.92 -0.27 -0.66
N SER A 223 -19.72 -1.18 0.29
CA SER A 223 -20.75 -1.49 1.29
C SER A 223 -21.10 -0.19 2.03
N SER A 224 -22.34 0.20 1.86
CA SER A 224 -22.99 1.36 2.46
C SER A 224 -23.14 1.21 3.96
#